data_7719bfcc89d8d68c5c7766476255505d
#
_entry.id   7719bfcc89d8d68c5c7766476255505d
#
_cell.length_a   1.000
_cell.length_b   1.000
_cell.length_c   1.000
_cell.angle_alpha   90.00
_cell.angle_beta   90.00
_cell.angle_gamma   90.00
#
_symmetry.space_group_name_H-M   'P 1'
#
loop_
_entity.id
_entity.type
_entity.pdbx_description
1 polymer ?
#
loop_
_entity_poly.entity_id
_entity_poly.type
_entity_poly.pdbx_seq_one_letter_code
_entity_poly.pdbx_strand_id
1 'polypeptide(L)'
;NWTADEMVFHHKPEEYGAIHFHDDDIDDARWDVDFTYKVPDLIRSGVYAARLRINGEESAETEDFIPFVIKPPKGKTTSDLLFVLPTNSYIAYSNDNLGTNSVVAQLLAGKVPVLGAADLYLNEHREYGLSTYSLHSDGSGVAISSRLRPILNMRPKYRHWLSPSLWQLNADLHLTDWLEEKNFDFDVVTDEDLHLEGVELLNRYKCVLTGSHPEYSSEKMLAAYEQYQLNGGRWIYLGSDGFYWISEYHPENPNIIEVRKGEAGTRAWTANPGEYNNAFDGKYGGMWRARGRIPSKVCGLTFTAYG
;
A
#
# COMPACT_ATOMS: atom_id res chain seq x y z
N ASN A 1 -16.67 12.52 -21.29
CA ASN A 1 -16.44 12.79 -22.73
C ASN A 1 -17.14 11.77 -23.64
N TRP A 2 -18.33 11.34 -23.27
CA TRP A 2 -19.11 10.40 -24.07
C TRP A 2 -19.58 11.08 -25.37
N THR A 3 -19.21 10.48 -26.51
CA THR A 3 -19.57 10.98 -27.83
C THR A 3 -20.83 10.33 -28.42
N ALA A 4 -21.34 9.28 -27.77
CA ALA A 4 -22.44 8.44 -28.22
C ALA A 4 -22.16 7.66 -29.53
N ASP A 5 -20.92 7.55 -29.95
CA ASP A 5 -20.56 6.87 -31.21
C ASP A 5 -20.41 5.36 -31.04
N GLU A 6 -20.18 4.89 -29.81
CA GLU A 6 -19.99 3.49 -29.49
C GLU A 6 -20.89 3.09 -28.33
N MET A 7 -21.59 1.96 -28.48
CA MET A 7 -22.51 1.45 -27.46
C MET A 7 -21.91 0.34 -26.61
N VAL A 8 -20.74 -0.14 -26.97
CA VAL A 8 -20.06 -1.22 -26.27
C VAL A 8 -18.87 -0.66 -25.52
N PHE A 9 -18.95 -0.60 -24.19
CA PHE A 9 -17.94 0.04 -23.35
C PHE A 9 -16.52 -0.55 -23.50
N HIS A 10 -16.40 -1.83 -23.89
CA HIS A 10 -15.10 -2.45 -24.15
C HIS A 10 -14.37 -1.87 -25.38
N HIS A 11 -15.10 -1.26 -26.32
CA HIS A 11 -14.51 -0.70 -27.54
C HIS A 11 -13.94 0.71 -27.33
N LYS A 12 -14.54 1.47 -26.42
CA LYS A 12 -14.12 2.83 -26.05
C LYS A 12 -14.27 3.06 -24.54
N PRO A 13 -13.48 2.37 -23.73
CA PRO A 13 -13.60 2.45 -22.27
C PRO A 13 -13.43 3.88 -21.73
N GLU A 14 -12.66 4.72 -22.43
CA GLU A 14 -12.46 6.12 -22.07
C GLU A 14 -13.74 6.98 -22.14
N GLU A 15 -14.75 6.53 -22.88
CA GLU A 15 -16.05 7.22 -22.96
C GLU A 15 -17.03 6.76 -21.86
N TYR A 16 -16.73 5.64 -21.21
CA TYR A 16 -17.56 5.02 -20.20
C TYR A 16 -16.95 5.10 -18.79
N GLY A 17 -15.93 5.95 -18.61
CA GLY A 17 -15.43 6.28 -17.29
C GLY A 17 -16.50 6.98 -16.48
N ALA A 18 -17.19 6.24 -15.62
CA ALA A 18 -18.17 6.80 -14.72
C ALA A 18 -17.46 7.51 -13.56
N ILE A 19 -17.96 8.69 -13.19
CA ILE A 19 -17.63 9.29 -11.90
C ILE A 19 -18.77 8.91 -10.96
N HIS A 20 -18.47 8.02 -10.02
CA HIS A 20 -19.38 7.65 -8.96
C HIS A 20 -18.88 8.29 -7.66
N PHE A 21 -19.69 9.12 -7.03
CA PHE A 21 -19.37 9.73 -5.75
C PHE A 21 -19.97 8.86 -4.65
N HIS A 22 -19.12 8.45 -3.71
CA HIS A 22 -19.53 7.72 -2.52
C HIS A 22 -19.47 8.64 -1.31
N ASP A 23 -20.40 8.52 -0.42
CA ASP A 23 -20.48 9.32 0.82
C ASP A 23 -19.62 8.74 1.96
N ASP A 24 -19.07 7.55 1.77
CA ASP A 24 -18.19 6.84 2.70
C ASP A 24 -16.72 6.77 2.25
N ASP A 25 -16.33 7.46 1.15
CA ASP A 25 -14.94 7.70 0.80
C ASP A 25 -14.34 8.79 1.71
N ILE A 26 -13.13 8.54 2.22
CA ILE A 26 -12.39 9.51 3.00
C ILE A 26 -11.05 9.83 2.32
N ASP A 27 -10.86 11.10 1.99
CA ASP A 27 -9.62 11.66 1.43
C ASP A 27 -8.66 12.16 2.52
N ASP A 28 -9.22 12.80 3.55
CA ASP A 28 -8.51 13.39 4.69
C ASP A 28 -9.47 13.47 5.89
N ALA A 29 -9.06 12.95 7.02
CA ALA A 29 -9.82 13.07 8.27
C ALA A 29 -9.94 14.52 8.77
N ARG A 30 -9.13 15.45 8.21
CA ARG A 30 -9.11 16.90 8.49
C ARG A 30 -8.97 17.25 9.97
N TRP A 31 -8.18 16.44 10.66
CA TRP A 31 -7.90 16.67 12.06
C TRP A 31 -6.92 17.83 12.25
N ASP A 32 -7.14 18.59 13.29
CA ASP A 32 -6.20 19.61 13.74
C ASP A 32 -4.88 18.96 14.18
N VAL A 33 -3.79 19.73 14.12
CA VAL A 33 -2.47 19.25 14.53
C VAL A 33 -2.37 19.26 16.05
N ASP A 34 -2.29 18.08 16.67
CA ASP A 34 -2.12 17.93 18.12
C ASP A 34 -0.69 18.24 18.58
N PHE A 35 0.32 17.79 17.81
CA PHE A 35 1.73 18.04 18.11
C PHE A 35 2.60 18.02 16.87
N THR A 36 3.74 18.68 16.95
CA THR A 36 4.76 18.68 15.90
C THR A 36 6.07 18.13 16.44
N TYR A 37 6.73 17.31 15.62
CA TYR A 37 8.07 16.81 15.90
C TYR A 37 9.05 17.31 14.86
N LYS A 38 10.06 18.08 15.32
CA LYS A 38 11.15 18.51 14.44
C LYS A 38 12.18 17.39 14.37
N VAL A 39 12.36 16.81 13.19
CA VAL A 39 13.36 15.77 12.94
C VAL A 39 14.76 16.32 13.20
N PRO A 40 15.57 15.72 14.09
CA PRO A 40 16.95 16.14 14.35
C PRO A 40 17.85 15.91 13.12
N ASP A 41 18.80 16.82 12.89
CA ASP A 41 19.66 16.77 11.70
C ASP A 41 20.55 15.50 11.59
N LEU A 42 20.88 14.89 12.73
CA LEU A 42 21.78 13.73 12.80
C LEU A 42 21.05 12.40 12.99
N ILE A 43 19.72 12.39 12.93
CA ILE A 43 18.97 11.14 13.03
C ILE A 43 19.19 10.29 11.77
N ARG A 44 19.38 8.98 11.95
CA ARG A 44 19.57 8.04 10.84
C ARG A 44 18.25 7.86 10.07
N SER A 45 18.36 7.55 8.79
CA SER A 45 17.24 7.04 8.01
C SER A 45 16.72 5.74 8.63
N GLY A 46 15.39 5.54 8.65
CA GLY A 46 14.79 4.36 9.24
C GLY A 46 13.30 4.50 9.49
N VAL A 47 12.73 3.46 10.09
CA VAL A 47 11.33 3.43 10.52
C VAL A 47 11.27 3.78 12.00
N TYR A 48 10.47 4.75 12.34
CA TYR A 48 10.31 5.27 13.70
C TYR A 48 8.83 5.26 14.10
N ALA A 49 8.57 5.44 15.38
CA ALA A 49 7.21 5.64 15.87
C ALA A 49 7.18 6.66 17.00
N ALA A 50 6.19 7.54 16.99
CA ALA A 50 5.84 8.32 18.18
C ALA A 50 5.08 7.37 19.13
N ARG A 51 5.65 7.15 20.32
CA ARG A 51 5.02 6.34 21.36
C ARG A 51 4.14 7.22 22.22
N LEU A 52 2.85 6.98 22.19
CA LEU A 52 1.86 7.66 22.99
C LEU A 52 1.59 6.86 24.27
N ARG A 53 1.45 7.53 25.39
CA ARG A 53 1.14 6.90 26.69
C ARG A 53 0.10 7.72 27.44
N ILE A 54 -0.85 7.04 28.08
CA ILE A 54 -1.82 7.69 28.96
C ILE A 54 -1.15 7.96 30.29
N ASN A 55 -1.11 9.23 30.70
CA ASN A 55 -0.55 9.70 31.99
C ASN A 55 0.89 9.24 32.28
N GLY A 56 1.66 8.86 31.22
CA GLY A 56 3.03 8.38 31.38
C GLY A 56 3.15 6.94 31.90
N GLU A 57 2.07 6.20 32.03
CA GLU A 57 2.08 4.81 32.47
C GLU A 57 2.72 3.89 31.45
N GLU A 58 3.56 2.97 31.90
CA GLU A 58 4.19 1.94 31.07
C GLU A 58 3.34 0.66 31.06
N SER A 59 2.26 0.67 30.32
CA SER A 59 1.42 -0.51 30.13
C SER A 59 1.15 -0.71 28.65
N ALA A 60 1.19 -1.96 28.20
CA ALA A 60 0.83 -2.33 26.83
C ALA A 60 -0.63 -1.97 26.47
N GLU A 61 -1.48 -1.83 27.47
CA GLU A 61 -2.91 -1.50 27.32
C GLU A 61 -3.14 0.02 27.21
N THR A 62 -2.17 0.82 27.71
CA THR A 62 -2.28 2.29 27.76
C THR A 62 -1.36 3.00 26.79
N GLU A 63 -0.71 2.27 25.90
CA GLU A 63 0.20 2.84 24.91
C GLU A 63 -0.25 2.58 23.48
N ASP A 64 0.06 3.53 22.60
CA ASP A 64 -0.11 3.41 21.16
C ASP A 64 1.10 3.97 20.42
N PHE A 65 1.19 3.67 19.13
CA PHE A 65 2.32 4.05 18.30
C PHE A 65 1.85 4.66 16.98
N ILE A 66 2.41 5.79 16.59
CA ILE A 66 2.21 6.41 15.28
C ILE A 66 3.49 6.19 14.47
N PRO A 67 3.53 5.22 13.55
CA PRO A 67 4.69 4.96 12.71
C PRO A 67 4.95 6.09 11.72
N PHE A 68 6.22 6.39 11.47
CA PHE A 68 6.65 7.29 10.42
C PHE A 68 8.06 6.91 9.90
N VAL A 69 8.41 7.41 8.74
CA VAL A 69 9.69 7.13 8.09
C VAL A 69 10.56 8.38 8.08
N ILE A 70 11.81 8.24 8.50
CA ILE A 70 12.82 9.25 8.32
C ILE A 70 13.70 8.85 7.14
N LYS A 71 13.68 9.68 6.11
CA LYS A 71 14.40 9.49 4.86
C LYS A 71 15.71 10.28 4.85
N PRO A 72 16.69 9.89 4.00
CA PRO A 72 17.80 10.78 3.71
C PRO A 72 17.32 12.12 3.15
N PRO A 73 18.07 13.21 3.33
CA PRO A 73 17.76 14.46 2.64
C PRO A 73 17.67 14.25 1.12
N LYS A 74 16.72 14.95 0.48
CA LYS A 74 16.48 14.80 -0.96
C LYS A 74 17.79 14.91 -1.77
N GLY A 75 17.99 13.96 -2.66
CA GLY A 75 19.19 13.88 -3.50
C GLY A 75 20.46 13.38 -2.81
N LYS A 76 20.38 12.98 -1.54
CA LYS A 76 21.51 12.42 -0.77
C LYS A 76 21.23 10.97 -0.37
N THR A 77 22.31 10.27 0.01
CA THR A 77 22.27 8.94 0.61
C THR A 77 23.17 8.94 1.85
N THR A 78 22.88 8.08 2.80
CA THR A 78 23.74 7.84 3.97
C THR A 78 24.29 6.42 3.99
N SER A 79 23.84 5.59 3.04
CA SER A 79 24.25 4.19 2.88
C SER A 79 24.32 3.79 1.39
N ASP A 80 24.97 2.66 1.12
CA ASP A 80 24.98 1.98 -0.19
C ASP A 80 23.73 1.08 -0.39
N LEU A 81 22.98 0.80 0.70
CA LEU A 81 21.84 -0.09 0.74
C LEU A 81 20.57 0.71 0.95
N LEU A 82 19.57 0.44 0.10
CA LEU A 82 18.22 1.02 0.22
C LEU A 82 17.19 -0.05 0.56
N PHE A 83 16.35 0.24 1.51
CA PHE A 83 15.13 -0.51 1.77
C PHE A 83 13.91 0.31 1.35
N VAL A 84 13.14 -0.19 0.39
CA VAL A 84 11.90 0.45 -0.07
C VAL A 84 10.71 -0.18 0.65
N LEU A 85 10.05 0.59 1.50
CA LEU A 85 8.84 0.16 2.20
C LEU A 85 7.65 0.14 1.23
N PRO A 86 6.89 -0.96 1.16
CA PRO A 86 5.74 -1.10 0.26
C PRO A 86 4.51 -0.35 0.80
N THR A 87 4.62 0.97 0.92
CA THR A 87 3.60 1.82 1.54
C THR A 87 2.31 1.89 0.75
N ASN A 88 2.32 1.61 -0.56
CA ASN A 88 1.09 1.47 -1.35
C ASN A 88 0.27 0.28 -0.86
N SER A 89 0.92 -0.85 -0.54
CA SER A 89 0.25 -1.99 0.07
C SER A 89 -0.33 -1.61 1.45
N TYR A 90 0.42 -0.86 2.27
CA TYR A 90 -0.11 -0.41 3.56
C TYR A 90 -1.36 0.46 3.40
N ILE A 91 -1.37 1.37 2.43
CA ILE A 91 -2.53 2.23 2.17
C ILE A 91 -3.69 1.43 1.60
N ALA A 92 -3.44 0.50 0.67
CA ALA A 92 -4.47 -0.35 0.08
C ALA A 92 -5.19 -1.23 1.12
N TYR A 93 -4.43 -1.77 2.09
CA TYR A 93 -4.95 -2.59 3.18
C TYR A 93 -5.32 -1.81 4.45
N SER A 94 -5.21 -0.48 4.43
CA SER A 94 -5.54 0.34 5.60
C SER A 94 -6.97 0.09 6.07
N ASN A 95 -7.12 -0.29 7.35
CA ASN A 95 -8.41 -0.58 7.98
C ASN A 95 -9.21 -1.69 7.29
N ASP A 96 -8.52 -2.68 6.70
CA ASP A 96 -9.17 -3.86 6.15
C ASP A 96 -10.01 -4.57 7.21
N ASN A 97 -11.29 -4.78 6.90
CA ASN A 97 -12.24 -5.48 7.74
C ASN A 97 -12.82 -6.74 7.07
N LEU A 98 -12.19 -7.24 6.02
CA LEU A 98 -12.65 -8.42 5.28
C LEU A 98 -12.80 -9.66 6.19
N GLY A 99 -11.99 -9.75 7.24
CA GLY A 99 -12.07 -10.80 8.26
C GLY A 99 -13.41 -10.89 8.99
N THR A 100 -14.17 -9.80 9.04
CA THR A 100 -15.52 -9.78 9.65
C THR A 100 -16.57 -10.45 8.76
N ASN A 101 -16.33 -10.58 7.46
CA ASN A 101 -17.15 -11.40 6.56
C ASN A 101 -16.73 -12.87 6.69
N SER A 102 -17.34 -13.59 7.64
CA SER A 102 -16.92 -14.94 8.03
C SER A 102 -16.87 -15.94 6.87
N VAL A 103 -17.74 -15.87 5.90
CA VAL A 103 -17.78 -16.78 4.75
C VAL A 103 -16.58 -16.54 3.83
N VAL A 104 -16.35 -15.29 3.44
CA VAL A 104 -15.23 -14.90 2.58
C VAL A 104 -13.90 -15.14 3.30
N ALA A 105 -13.83 -14.76 4.57
CA ALA A 105 -12.62 -14.93 5.37
C ALA A 105 -12.25 -16.42 5.56
N GLN A 106 -13.22 -17.29 5.81
CA GLN A 106 -12.97 -18.75 5.91
C GLN A 106 -12.56 -19.35 4.56
N LEU A 107 -13.15 -18.89 3.47
CA LEU A 107 -12.77 -19.34 2.12
C LEU A 107 -11.31 -18.99 1.80
N LEU A 108 -10.90 -17.76 2.13
CA LEU A 108 -9.53 -17.30 1.89
C LEU A 108 -8.51 -17.94 2.83
N ALA A 109 -8.86 -18.05 4.12
CA ALA A 109 -7.94 -18.57 5.13
C ALA A 109 -7.89 -20.10 5.18
N GLY A 110 -8.87 -20.79 4.59
CA GLY A 110 -9.05 -22.24 4.78
C GLY A 110 -9.35 -22.66 6.22
N LYS A 111 -9.64 -21.72 7.10
CA LYS A 111 -9.92 -21.91 8.54
C LYS A 111 -10.78 -20.76 9.08
N VAL A 112 -11.30 -20.94 10.27
CA VAL A 112 -12.01 -19.85 10.98
C VAL A 112 -11.01 -18.71 11.27
N PRO A 113 -11.28 -17.48 10.86
CA PRO A 113 -10.40 -16.34 11.13
C PRO A 113 -10.42 -16.01 12.63
N VAL A 114 -9.29 -15.46 13.10
CA VAL A 114 -9.18 -14.97 14.48
C VAL A 114 -9.12 -13.46 14.44
N LEU A 115 -10.20 -12.81 14.87
CA LEU A 115 -10.29 -11.36 14.94
C LEU A 115 -9.68 -10.84 16.23
N GLY A 116 -8.85 -9.79 16.12
CA GLY A 116 -8.35 -9.03 17.24
C GLY A 116 -9.28 -7.88 17.65
N ALA A 117 -8.96 -7.21 18.76
CA ALA A 117 -9.74 -6.05 19.22
C ALA A 117 -9.79 -4.91 18.17
N ALA A 118 -8.70 -4.69 17.44
CA ALA A 118 -8.64 -3.68 16.38
C ALA A 118 -9.58 -4.03 15.22
N ASP A 119 -9.69 -5.32 14.83
CA ASP A 119 -10.57 -5.75 13.74
C ASP A 119 -12.03 -5.55 14.11
N LEU A 120 -12.41 -5.87 15.35
CA LEU A 120 -13.78 -5.66 15.87
C LEU A 120 -14.11 -4.17 15.95
N TYR A 121 -13.18 -3.37 16.45
CA TYR A 121 -13.33 -1.92 16.55
C TYR A 121 -13.52 -1.29 15.16
N LEU A 122 -12.70 -1.66 14.16
CA LEU A 122 -12.83 -1.17 12.80
C LEU A 122 -14.17 -1.55 12.14
N ASN A 123 -14.72 -2.70 12.49
CA ASN A 123 -16.03 -3.11 11.99
C ASN A 123 -17.17 -2.23 12.51
N GLU A 124 -17.02 -1.69 13.72
CA GLU A 124 -17.99 -0.80 14.37
C GLU A 124 -17.76 0.68 14.00
N HIS A 125 -16.57 1.03 13.49
CA HIS A 125 -16.11 2.40 13.23
C HIS A 125 -15.72 2.62 11.78
N ARG A 126 -16.67 2.44 10.87
CA ARG A 126 -16.45 2.64 9.41
C ARG A 126 -16.11 4.09 9.04
N GLU A 127 -16.40 5.04 9.90
CA GLU A 127 -16.03 6.46 9.75
C GLU A 127 -14.52 6.70 9.71
N TYR A 128 -13.69 5.74 10.11
CA TYR A 128 -12.22 5.81 9.90
C TYR A 128 -11.79 5.49 8.47
N GLY A 129 -12.75 5.25 7.58
CA GLY A 129 -12.55 4.98 6.18
C GLY A 129 -12.25 3.52 5.88
N LEU A 130 -12.62 3.13 4.67
CA LEU A 130 -12.59 1.77 4.18
C LEU A 130 -11.26 1.44 3.51
N SER A 131 -10.94 0.15 3.38
CA SER A 131 -9.80 -0.33 2.60
C SER A 131 -10.20 -0.59 1.15
N THR A 132 -9.23 -0.75 0.25
CA THR A 132 -9.50 -1.19 -1.12
C THR A 132 -9.99 -2.65 -1.21
N TYR A 133 -10.23 -3.31 -0.09
CA TYR A 133 -10.83 -4.64 0.02
C TYR A 133 -12.28 -4.59 0.50
N SER A 134 -12.76 -3.42 0.86
CA SER A 134 -14.11 -3.18 1.38
C SER A 134 -15.09 -2.86 0.25
N LEU A 135 -16.37 -2.88 0.60
CA LEU A 135 -17.47 -2.42 -0.25
C LEU A 135 -18.09 -1.17 0.36
N HIS A 136 -18.52 -0.26 -0.50
CA HIS A 136 -19.36 0.85 -0.15
C HIS A 136 -20.75 0.38 0.28
N SER A 137 -21.56 1.28 0.80
CA SER A 137 -22.94 0.99 1.25
C SER A 137 -23.86 0.50 0.12
N ASP A 138 -23.56 0.87 -1.12
CA ASP A 138 -24.27 0.44 -2.33
C ASP A 138 -23.78 -0.90 -2.91
N GLY A 139 -22.74 -1.49 -2.30
CA GLY A 139 -22.15 -2.76 -2.72
C GLY A 139 -21.07 -2.64 -3.79
N SER A 140 -20.74 -1.46 -4.28
CA SER A 140 -19.61 -1.24 -5.17
C SER A 140 -18.28 -1.31 -4.40
N GLY A 141 -17.18 -1.57 -5.12
CA GLY A 141 -15.87 -1.74 -4.51
C GLY A 141 -15.16 -0.41 -4.22
N VAL A 142 -14.51 -0.33 -3.07
CA VAL A 142 -13.71 0.85 -2.67
C VAL A 142 -12.44 0.91 -3.50
N ALA A 143 -12.35 1.90 -4.39
CA ALA A 143 -11.22 2.08 -5.28
C ALA A 143 -10.19 3.08 -4.76
N ILE A 144 -10.54 3.94 -3.82
CA ILE A 144 -9.71 5.04 -3.33
C ILE A 144 -9.36 4.81 -1.87
N SER A 145 -8.11 5.04 -1.52
CA SER A 145 -7.64 4.98 -0.12
C SER A 145 -6.64 6.09 0.16
N SER A 146 -6.71 6.64 1.37
CA SER A 146 -5.85 7.72 1.84
C SER A 146 -5.08 7.31 3.11
N ARG A 147 -3.87 7.86 3.28
CA ARG A 147 -3.12 7.76 4.54
C ARG A 147 -3.44 8.87 5.54
N LEU A 148 -4.22 9.89 5.15
CA LEU A 148 -4.59 11.04 5.99
C LEU A 148 -5.82 10.71 6.86
N ARG A 149 -5.75 9.59 7.57
CA ARG A 149 -6.82 9.07 8.44
C ARG A 149 -6.24 8.15 9.51
N PRO A 150 -6.96 7.81 10.57
CA PRO A 150 -6.54 6.79 11.50
C PRO A 150 -6.39 5.43 10.81
N ILE A 151 -5.22 4.80 10.97
CA ILE A 151 -4.95 3.48 10.41
C ILE A 151 -4.60 2.54 11.55
N LEU A 152 -5.52 1.66 11.92
CA LEU A 152 -5.39 0.83 13.13
C LEU A 152 -4.63 -0.47 12.86
N ASN A 153 -4.67 -0.99 11.65
CA ASN A 153 -4.04 -2.26 11.30
C ASN A 153 -2.58 -2.10 10.78
N MET A 154 -2.03 -0.89 10.71
CA MET A 154 -0.62 -0.61 10.36
C MET A 154 0.14 -0.09 11.58
N ARG A 155 0.01 -0.77 12.72
CA ARG A 155 0.62 -0.42 14.00
C ARG A 155 1.53 -1.53 14.49
N PRO A 156 2.60 -1.22 15.21
CA PRO A 156 3.37 -2.23 15.92
C PRO A 156 2.44 -3.10 16.78
N LYS A 157 2.66 -4.38 16.82
CA LYS A 157 1.86 -5.39 17.55
C LYS A 157 0.53 -5.81 16.88
N TYR A 158 0.04 -5.15 15.83
CA TYR A 158 -1.12 -5.65 15.10
C TYR A 158 -0.84 -7.04 14.50
N ARG A 159 -1.78 -7.95 14.65
CA ARG A 159 -1.74 -9.28 14.05
C ARG A 159 -2.92 -9.42 13.09
N HIS A 160 -2.64 -9.82 11.89
CA HIS A 160 -3.65 -9.91 10.85
C HIS A 160 -4.57 -11.12 11.05
N TRP A 161 -5.86 -10.93 10.81
CA TRP A 161 -6.90 -11.95 10.98
C TRP A 161 -6.69 -13.20 10.10
N LEU A 162 -6.08 -13.04 8.91
CA LEU A 162 -5.88 -14.14 7.96
C LEU A 162 -4.90 -15.18 8.48
N SER A 163 -3.82 -14.77 9.10
CA SER A 163 -2.73 -15.67 9.51
C SER A 163 -2.22 -15.35 10.91
N PRO A 164 -2.99 -15.09 11.95
CA PRO A 164 -2.65 -14.51 13.28
C PRO A 164 -1.16 -14.18 13.49
N SER A 165 -0.53 -13.56 12.53
CA SER A 165 0.89 -13.23 12.47
C SER A 165 1.10 -11.75 12.17
N LEU A 166 2.34 -11.31 12.24
CA LEU A 166 2.70 -9.97 11.81
C LEU A 166 2.48 -9.83 10.30
N TRP A 167 2.01 -8.67 9.88
CA TRP A 167 1.58 -8.41 8.52
C TRP A 167 1.99 -6.99 8.10
N GLN A 168 2.23 -6.77 6.80
CA GLN A 168 2.57 -5.47 6.24
C GLN A 168 3.71 -4.77 7.00
N LEU A 169 3.49 -3.57 7.54
CA LEU A 169 4.49 -2.83 8.31
C LEU A 169 5.20 -3.69 9.35
N ASN A 170 4.46 -4.51 10.11
CA ASN A 170 5.06 -5.32 11.17
C ASN A 170 5.93 -6.46 10.64
N ALA A 171 5.60 -7.01 9.47
CA ALA A 171 6.44 -7.98 8.79
C ALA A 171 7.72 -7.32 8.25
N ASP A 172 7.60 -6.11 7.73
CA ASP A 172 8.75 -5.34 7.22
C ASP A 172 9.70 -4.90 8.34
N LEU A 173 9.18 -4.67 9.54
CA LEU A 173 10.02 -4.39 10.71
C LEU A 173 10.97 -5.54 11.06
N HIS A 174 10.66 -6.80 10.73
CA HIS A 174 11.62 -7.89 10.87
C HIS A 174 12.84 -7.73 9.96
N LEU A 175 12.64 -7.17 8.76
CA LEU A 175 13.75 -6.92 7.83
C LEU A 175 14.63 -5.79 8.32
N THR A 176 14.03 -4.70 8.81
CA THR A 176 14.82 -3.58 9.38
C THR A 176 15.53 -3.99 10.66
N ASP A 177 14.88 -4.74 11.53
CA ASP A 177 15.48 -5.29 12.75
C ASP A 177 16.67 -6.21 12.44
N TRP A 178 16.50 -7.10 11.44
CA TRP A 178 17.57 -7.96 10.98
C TRP A 178 18.75 -7.18 10.40
N LEU A 179 18.50 -6.14 9.60
CA LEU A 179 19.58 -5.29 9.06
C LEU A 179 20.35 -4.59 10.19
N GLU A 180 19.65 -4.07 11.19
CA GLU A 180 20.27 -3.42 12.36
C GLU A 180 21.05 -4.42 13.21
N GLU A 181 20.49 -5.59 13.52
CA GLU A 181 21.16 -6.66 14.28
C GLU A 181 22.45 -7.14 13.59
N LYS A 182 22.47 -7.13 12.25
CA LYS A 182 23.66 -7.50 11.46
C LYS A 182 24.61 -6.32 11.21
N ASN A 183 24.31 -5.15 11.78
CA ASN A 183 25.10 -3.92 11.60
C ASN A 183 25.27 -3.49 10.14
N PHE A 184 24.23 -3.68 9.31
CA PHE A 184 24.18 -3.07 8.01
C PHE A 184 23.74 -1.61 8.12
N ASP A 185 24.47 -0.71 7.49
CA ASP A 185 23.96 0.64 7.24
C ASP A 185 22.99 0.58 6.07
N PHE A 186 21.82 1.18 6.22
CA PHE A 186 20.79 1.24 5.20
C PHE A 186 19.98 2.52 5.30
N ASP A 187 19.47 2.95 4.16
CA ASP A 187 18.49 4.03 4.06
C ASP A 187 17.10 3.43 3.84
N VAL A 188 16.07 4.13 4.29
CA VAL A 188 14.66 3.77 4.09
C VAL A 188 13.95 4.85 3.29
N VAL A 189 13.17 4.45 2.30
CA VAL A 189 12.26 5.31 1.54
C VAL A 189 10.91 4.62 1.38
N THR A 190 9.93 5.35 0.90
CA THR A 190 8.56 4.86 0.66
C THR A 190 8.29 4.67 -0.83
N ASP A 191 7.22 3.96 -1.17
CA ASP A 191 6.72 3.86 -2.54
C ASP A 191 6.41 5.23 -3.16
N GLU A 192 5.90 6.18 -2.36
CA GLU A 192 5.65 7.55 -2.80
C GLU A 192 6.95 8.22 -3.26
N ASP A 193 8.04 8.07 -2.50
CA ASP A 193 9.33 8.63 -2.88
C ASP A 193 9.82 8.06 -4.21
N LEU A 194 9.67 6.75 -4.39
CA LEU A 194 10.02 6.09 -5.64
C LEU A 194 9.11 6.53 -6.80
N HIS A 195 7.81 6.72 -6.56
CA HIS A 195 6.91 7.27 -7.56
C HIS A 195 7.32 8.68 -8.00
N LEU A 196 7.73 9.52 -7.05
CA LEU A 196 8.08 10.93 -7.31
C LEU A 196 9.46 11.09 -7.95
N GLU A 197 10.47 10.33 -7.50
CA GLU A 197 11.86 10.49 -7.94
C GLU A 197 12.29 9.48 -9.02
N GLY A 198 11.55 8.38 -9.18
CA GLY A 198 11.82 7.36 -10.20
C GLY A 198 13.18 6.68 -10.04
N VAL A 199 13.76 6.30 -11.17
CA VAL A 199 15.06 5.58 -11.20
C VAL A 199 16.22 6.39 -10.62
N GLU A 200 16.14 7.70 -10.63
CA GLU A 200 17.17 8.59 -10.07
C GLU A 200 17.34 8.39 -8.56
N LEU A 201 16.26 8.02 -7.86
CA LEU A 201 16.34 7.60 -6.46
C LEU A 201 17.18 6.33 -6.33
N LEU A 202 16.82 5.30 -7.07
CA LEU A 202 17.44 3.97 -6.97
C LEU A 202 18.92 3.98 -7.42
N ASN A 203 19.26 4.73 -8.46
CA ASN A 203 20.61 4.82 -9.00
C ASN A 203 21.67 5.35 -8.02
N ARG A 204 21.23 5.95 -6.91
CA ARG A 204 22.14 6.41 -5.84
C ARG A 204 22.65 5.27 -4.97
N TYR A 205 22.04 4.10 -5.05
CA TYR A 205 22.31 2.96 -4.19
C TYR A 205 22.95 1.79 -4.96
N LYS A 206 23.83 1.06 -4.30
CA LYS A 206 24.45 -0.13 -4.87
C LYS A 206 23.53 -1.35 -4.81
N CYS A 207 22.64 -1.38 -3.84
CA CYS A 207 21.69 -2.48 -3.64
C CYS A 207 20.36 -1.94 -3.13
N VAL A 208 19.27 -2.48 -3.68
CA VAL A 208 17.90 -2.13 -3.30
C VAL A 208 17.16 -3.38 -2.86
N LEU A 209 16.53 -3.31 -1.68
CA LEU A 209 15.68 -4.35 -1.13
C LEU A 209 14.22 -3.89 -1.16
N THR A 210 13.30 -4.83 -1.41
CA THR A 210 11.87 -4.61 -1.18
C THR A 210 11.44 -5.09 0.21
N GLY A 211 10.29 -4.59 0.65
CA GLY A 211 9.59 -5.16 1.79
C GLY A 211 8.92 -6.51 1.47
N SER A 212 8.18 -7.02 2.44
CA SER A 212 7.58 -8.35 2.43
C SER A 212 6.36 -8.50 1.50
N HIS A 213 5.71 -7.39 1.14
CA HIS A 213 4.46 -7.44 0.36
C HIS A 213 4.29 -6.26 -0.60
N PRO A 214 5.18 -6.08 -1.60
CA PRO A 214 5.10 -4.98 -2.58
C PRO A 214 4.06 -5.30 -3.68
N GLU A 215 2.81 -5.49 -3.30
CA GLU A 215 1.73 -5.92 -4.18
C GLU A 215 1.25 -4.82 -5.13
N TYR A 216 1.33 -3.57 -4.68
CA TYR A 216 0.79 -2.39 -5.37
C TYR A 216 1.91 -1.51 -5.90
N SER A 217 1.85 -1.16 -7.17
CA SER A 217 2.84 -0.26 -7.76
C SER A 217 2.22 0.67 -8.81
N SER A 218 2.76 1.87 -8.91
CA SER A 218 2.46 2.77 -10.02
C SER A 218 3.33 2.45 -11.23
N GLU A 219 2.94 2.98 -12.39
CA GLU A 219 3.71 2.81 -13.63
C GLU A 219 5.13 3.35 -13.50
N LYS A 220 5.30 4.50 -12.82
CA LYS A 220 6.62 5.12 -12.59
C LYS A 220 7.51 4.25 -11.71
N MET A 221 6.95 3.66 -10.65
CA MET A 221 7.69 2.76 -9.76
C MET A 221 8.17 1.52 -10.50
N LEU A 222 7.27 0.86 -11.24
CA LEU A 222 7.62 -0.34 -11.99
C LEU A 222 8.69 -0.05 -13.05
N ALA A 223 8.58 1.08 -13.75
CA ALA A 223 9.59 1.54 -14.70
C ALA A 223 10.94 1.85 -14.02
N ALA A 224 10.91 2.43 -12.82
CA ALA A 224 12.13 2.71 -12.06
C ALA A 224 12.88 1.43 -11.69
N TYR A 225 12.18 0.41 -11.21
CA TYR A 225 12.78 -0.88 -10.89
C TYR A 225 13.38 -1.58 -12.12
N GLU A 226 12.65 -1.60 -13.25
CA GLU A 226 13.14 -2.15 -14.50
C GLU A 226 14.43 -1.44 -14.96
N GLN A 227 14.40 -0.11 -14.97
CA GLN A 227 15.54 0.68 -15.43
C GLN A 227 16.75 0.55 -14.51
N TYR A 228 16.53 0.50 -13.19
CA TYR A 228 17.60 0.28 -12.21
C TYR A 228 18.34 -1.04 -12.46
N GLN A 229 17.61 -2.12 -12.73
CA GLN A 229 18.19 -3.42 -13.05
C GLN A 229 18.95 -3.39 -14.38
N LEU A 230 18.39 -2.72 -15.40
CA LEU A 230 19.06 -2.53 -16.69
C LEU A 230 20.37 -1.72 -16.57
N ASN A 231 20.42 -0.79 -15.63
CA ASN A 231 21.62 -0.01 -15.30
C ASN A 231 22.67 -0.82 -14.50
N GLY A 232 22.40 -2.10 -14.20
CA GLY A 232 23.30 -2.97 -13.43
C GLY A 232 23.12 -2.84 -11.90
N GLY A 233 22.06 -2.24 -11.44
CA GLY A 233 21.69 -2.16 -10.02
C GLY A 233 21.45 -3.55 -9.41
N ARG A 234 21.81 -3.74 -8.16
CA ARG A 234 21.59 -4.99 -7.43
C ARG A 234 20.23 -4.95 -6.75
N TRP A 235 19.44 -5.96 -7.04
CA TRP A 235 18.06 -6.07 -6.61
C TRP A 235 17.82 -7.29 -5.75
N ILE A 236 17.25 -7.10 -4.57
CA ILE A 236 16.83 -8.18 -3.68
C ILE A 236 15.32 -8.05 -3.46
N TYR A 237 14.58 -8.94 -4.08
CA TYR A 237 13.13 -9.03 -3.92
C TYR A 237 12.81 -10.02 -2.78
N LEU A 238 12.21 -9.52 -1.71
CA LEU A 238 11.92 -10.29 -0.49
C LEU A 238 10.41 -10.50 -0.27
N GLY A 239 9.61 -10.11 -1.23
CA GLY A 239 8.17 -10.09 -1.07
C GLY A 239 7.41 -11.27 -1.67
N SER A 240 6.11 -11.31 -1.37
CA SER A 240 5.11 -12.08 -2.09
C SER A 240 4.21 -11.14 -2.90
N ASP A 241 3.42 -11.68 -3.83
CA ASP A 241 2.45 -10.97 -4.68
C ASP A 241 3.01 -9.73 -5.40
N GLY A 242 4.32 -9.72 -5.68
CA GLY A 242 5.04 -8.57 -6.15
C GLY A 242 4.48 -7.96 -7.40
N PHE A 243 4.20 -6.65 -7.29
CA PHE A 243 3.70 -5.80 -8.37
C PHE A 243 2.47 -6.38 -9.07
N TYR A 244 1.53 -6.91 -8.28
CA TYR A 244 0.34 -7.59 -8.77
C TYR A 244 -0.69 -6.60 -9.31
N TRP A 245 -1.05 -5.59 -8.48
CA TRP A 245 -2.03 -4.57 -8.80
C TRP A 245 -1.40 -3.26 -9.27
N ILE A 246 -2.08 -2.63 -10.22
CA ILE A 246 -1.85 -1.23 -10.56
C ILE A 246 -2.42 -0.38 -9.44
N SER A 247 -1.60 0.51 -8.90
CA SER A 247 -2.03 1.63 -8.07
C SER A 247 -1.59 2.93 -8.70
N GLU A 248 -2.41 3.98 -8.61
CA GLU A 248 -2.04 5.28 -9.12
C GLU A 248 -2.24 6.34 -8.04
N TYR A 249 -1.35 7.32 -8.01
CA TYR A 249 -1.44 8.41 -7.05
C TYR A 249 -2.33 9.53 -7.58
N HIS A 250 -3.07 10.16 -6.67
CA HIS A 250 -3.81 11.36 -7.03
C HIS A 250 -2.86 12.44 -7.53
N PRO A 251 -3.13 13.10 -8.68
CA PRO A 251 -2.18 14.02 -9.31
C PRO A 251 -1.74 15.21 -8.45
N GLU A 252 -2.64 15.69 -7.58
CA GLU A 252 -2.41 16.85 -6.73
C GLU A 252 -2.21 16.49 -5.25
N ASN A 253 -2.51 15.25 -4.85
CA ASN A 253 -2.40 14.81 -3.46
C ASN A 253 -1.82 13.40 -3.35
N PRO A 254 -0.50 13.24 -3.23
CA PRO A 254 0.16 11.94 -3.19
C PRO A 254 -0.14 11.12 -1.91
N ASN A 255 -0.96 11.65 -1.00
CA ASN A 255 -1.45 10.88 0.15
C ASN A 255 -2.57 9.91 -0.22
N ILE A 256 -3.10 10.01 -1.43
CA ILE A 256 -4.24 9.25 -1.92
C ILE A 256 -3.80 8.35 -3.06
N ILE A 257 -4.19 7.07 -3.00
CA ILE A 257 -4.01 6.11 -4.09
C ILE A 257 -5.35 5.62 -4.62
N GLU A 258 -5.39 5.31 -5.90
CA GLU A 258 -6.48 4.63 -6.56
C GLU A 258 -6.05 3.21 -6.95
N VAL A 259 -6.91 2.23 -6.67
CA VAL A 259 -6.75 0.83 -7.07
C VAL A 259 -8.07 0.33 -7.60
N ARG A 260 -8.20 0.11 -8.90
CA ARG A 260 -9.39 -0.52 -9.47
C ARG A 260 -9.14 -1.99 -9.74
N LYS A 261 -10.01 -2.83 -9.22
CA LYS A 261 -9.92 -4.27 -9.42
C LYS A 261 -10.72 -4.66 -10.65
N GLY A 262 -10.02 -5.05 -11.72
CA GLY A 262 -10.63 -5.46 -12.97
C GLY A 262 -11.19 -6.89 -12.94
N GLU A 263 -11.39 -7.47 -14.12
CA GLU A 263 -12.02 -8.80 -14.27
C GLU A 263 -11.10 -9.98 -13.88
N ALA A 264 -9.79 -9.74 -13.78
CA ALA A 264 -8.79 -10.78 -13.51
C ALA A 264 -8.14 -10.60 -12.13
N GLY A 265 -7.58 -11.68 -11.61
CA GLY A 265 -6.83 -11.68 -10.37
C GLY A 265 -7.65 -12.10 -9.16
N THR A 266 -6.96 -12.39 -8.05
CA THR A 266 -7.58 -12.69 -6.75
C THR A 266 -8.02 -11.38 -6.10
N ARG A 267 -9.31 -11.18 -5.92
CA ARG A 267 -9.89 -9.90 -5.52
C ARG A 267 -11.13 -10.07 -4.64
N ALA A 268 -11.37 -9.10 -3.78
CA ALA A 268 -12.56 -9.06 -2.94
C ALA A 268 -13.81 -8.55 -3.70
N TRP A 269 -13.60 -7.75 -4.75
CA TRP A 269 -14.67 -7.18 -5.57
C TRP A 269 -14.17 -6.96 -7.01
N THR A 270 -15.08 -6.74 -7.93
CA THR A 270 -14.78 -6.40 -9.33
C THR A 270 -15.42 -5.05 -9.62
N ALA A 271 -14.69 -4.15 -10.27
CA ALA A 271 -15.24 -2.88 -10.74
C ALA A 271 -16.45 -3.11 -11.64
N ASN A 272 -17.43 -2.22 -11.56
CA ASN A 272 -18.60 -2.27 -12.45
C ASN A 272 -18.18 -2.02 -13.91
N PRO A 273 -18.96 -2.51 -14.88
CA PRO A 273 -18.77 -2.13 -16.28
C PRO A 273 -18.73 -0.60 -16.43
N GLY A 274 -17.71 -0.09 -17.13
CA GLY A 274 -17.47 1.35 -17.26
C GLY A 274 -16.55 1.96 -16.21
N GLU A 275 -16.21 1.24 -15.13
CA GLU A 275 -15.33 1.71 -14.05
C GLU A 275 -13.97 1.02 -14.02
N TYR A 276 -13.59 0.30 -15.08
CA TYR A 276 -12.30 -0.39 -15.13
C TYR A 276 -11.10 0.53 -15.29
N ASN A 277 -11.32 1.75 -15.81
CA ASN A 277 -10.25 2.72 -15.97
C ASN A 277 -10.05 3.53 -14.69
N ASN A 278 -8.79 3.75 -14.33
CA ASN A 278 -8.46 4.65 -13.23
C ASN A 278 -8.91 6.07 -13.54
N ALA A 279 -9.48 6.75 -12.55
CA ALA A 279 -9.84 8.15 -12.67
C ALA A 279 -8.59 9.06 -12.69
N PHE A 280 -7.51 8.64 -12.01
CA PHE A 280 -6.32 9.48 -11.84
C PHE A 280 -5.40 9.51 -13.07
N ASP A 281 -5.32 8.44 -13.86
CA ASP A 281 -4.48 8.39 -15.07
C ASP A 281 -5.26 8.08 -16.36
N GLY A 282 -6.57 7.81 -16.28
CA GLY A 282 -7.45 7.48 -17.42
C GLY A 282 -7.17 6.12 -18.06
N LYS A 283 -6.23 5.34 -17.54
CA LYS A 283 -5.81 4.06 -18.12
C LYS A 283 -6.53 2.90 -17.43
N TYR A 284 -6.58 1.75 -18.12
CA TYR A 284 -7.15 0.53 -17.57
C TYR A 284 -6.47 0.13 -16.25
N GLY A 285 -7.24 -0.09 -15.20
CA GLY A 285 -6.80 -0.54 -13.89
C GLY A 285 -6.51 -2.04 -13.83
N GLY A 286 -6.65 -2.64 -12.66
CA GLY A 286 -6.46 -4.07 -12.46
C GLY A 286 -5.01 -4.50 -12.39
N MET A 287 -4.69 -5.63 -13.02
CA MET A 287 -3.35 -6.21 -12.98
C MET A 287 -2.44 -5.63 -14.05
N TRP A 288 -1.14 -5.52 -13.77
CA TRP A 288 -0.14 -5.05 -14.73
C TRP A 288 -0.11 -5.81 -16.05
N ARG A 289 -0.43 -7.12 -16.03
CA ARG A 289 -0.52 -7.89 -17.28
C ARG A 289 -1.59 -7.36 -18.25
N ALA A 290 -2.64 -6.73 -17.75
CA ALA A 290 -3.67 -6.11 -18.58
C ALA A 290 -3.15 -4.88 -19.36
N ARG A 291 -2.09 -4.24 -18.84
CA ARG A 291 -1.33 -3.18 -19.56
C ARG A 291 -0.11 -3.73 -20.32
N GLY A 292 -0.04 -5.04 -20.55
CA GLY A 292 1.07 -5.68 -21.27
C GLY A 292 2.40 -5.75 -20.50
N ARG A 293 2.40 -5.46 -19.19
CA ARG A 293 3.58 -5.55 -18.32
C ARG A 293 3.48 -6.77 -17.42
N ILE A 294 4.53 -7.57 -17.40
CA ILE A 294 4.56 -8.81 -16.61
C ILE A 294 5.49 -8.60 -15.42
N PRO A 295 4.98 -8.59 -14.17
CA PRO A 295 5.79 -8.35 -12.97
C PRO A 295 7.00 -9.28 -12.84
N SER A 296 6.91 -10.53 -13.31
CA SER A 296 8.04 -11.47 -13.27
C SER A 296 9.28 -11.01 -14.05
N LYS A 297 9.17 -10.05 -14.95
CA LYS A 297 10.35 -9.42 -15.59
C LYS A 297 11.13 -8.56 -14.61
N VAL A 298 10.48 -8.06 -13.56
CA VAL A 298 11.10 -7.23 -12.53
C VAL A 298 11.56 -8.08 -11.36
N CYS A 299 10.67 -8.90 -10.78
CA CYS A 299 10.97 -9.65 -9.56
C CYS A 299 11.41 -11.11 -9.80
N GLY A 300 11.41 -11.58 -11.05
CA GLY A 300 11.86 -12.93 -11.41
C GLY A 300 10.81 -14.03 -11.18
N LEU A 301 9.69 -13.71 -10.54
CA LEU A 301 8.60 -14.64 -10.23
C LEU A 301 7.25 -13.97 -10.34
N THR A 302 6.18 -14.75 -10.33
CA THR A 302 4.81 -14.24 -10.36
C THR A 302 3.92 -15.10 -9.46
N PHE A 303 2.94 -14.46 -8.85
CA PHE A 303 1.88 -15.17 -8.14
C PHE A 303 0.96 -15.89 -9.14
N THR A 304 0.69 -17.15 -8.91
CA THR A 304 -0.17 -17.98 -9.78
C THR A 304 -1.38 -18.54 -9.05
N ALA A 305 -1.23 -18.99 -7.82
CA ALA A 305 -2.30 -19.56 -7.01
C ALA A 305 -1.89 -19.64 -5.53
N TYR A 306 -2.87 -19.71 -4.67
CA TYR A 306 -2.69 -20.18 -3.28
C TYR A 306 -2.61 -21.72 -3.28
N GLY A 307 -1.67 -22.26 -2.50
CA GLY A 307 -1.50 -23.69 -2.27
C GLY A 307 -2.20 -24.14 -1.01
#